data_8778a8553f35edbbf771d7f98c9a6ced
#
_entry.id   8778a8553f35edbbf771d7f98c9a6ced
#
_cell.length_a   1.000
_cell.length_b   1.000
_cell.length_c   1.000
_cell.angle_alpha   90.00
_cell.angle_beta   90.00
_cell.angle_gamma   90.00
#
_symmetry.space_group_name_H-M   'P 1'
#
loop_
_entity.id
_entity.type
_entity.pdbx_description
1 polymer ?
#
loop_
_entity_poly.entity_id
_entity_poly.type
_entity_poly.pdbx_seq_one_letter_code
_entity_poly.pdbx_strand_id
1 'polypeptide(L)'
;QHIPATIIEQITNGIVLHQQRYVGLFEANGFKETVECRQAVYTNKEKLSVSGLYRPDGKPMPNGLIIRKLDAGDIQEAAPMYPGFDNPDYIVDRIEAGAVYGAFLSDNTADDTINILAGIIGIHEEGSIGMLYVKPQYRHQKLATALETYAFNRALENGWIPYGQIIVGNEASMKLQERMGLHFSKSSVYWMANNNITGHTVRCEQ
;
A
#
# COMPACT_ATOMS: atom_id res chain seq x y z
N GLN A 1 -8.62 3.87 -29.80
CA GLN A 1 -8.03 2.51 -29.64
C GLN A 1 -9.11 1.62 -29.06
N HIS A 2 -9.33 0.48 -29.71
CA HIS A 2 -10.33 -0.50 -29.31
C HIS A 2 -9.62 -1.63 -28.52
N ILE A 3 -10.11 -1.96 -27.32
CA ILE A 3 -9.64 -3.11 -26.56
C ILE A 3 -10.46 -4.32 -27.04
N PRO A 4 -9.83 -5.35 -27.62
CA PRO A 4 -10.54 -6.54 -28.05
C PRO A 4 -11.26 -7.24 -26.88
N ALA A 5 -12.48 -7.71 -27.09
CA ALA A 5 -13.26 -8.45 -26.05
C ALA A 5 -12.48 -9.67 -25.52
N THR A 6 -11.75 -10.37 -26.39
CA THR A 6 -10.91 -11.52 -26.00
C THR A 6 -9.82 -11.21 -24.98
N ILE A 7 -9.34 -9.94 -24.92
CA ILE A 7 -8.39 -9.51 -23.87
C ILE A 7 -9.13 -9.31 -22.55
N ILE A 8 -10.34 -8.71 -22.58
CA ILE A 8 -11.14 -8.47 -21.38
C ILE A 8 -11.55 -9.79 -20.72
N GLU A 9 -11.92 -10.78 -21.53
CA GLU A 9 -12.30 -12.12 -21.06
C GLU A 9 -11.16 -12.87 -20.34
N GLN A 10 -9.91 -12.52 -20.60
CA GLN A 10 -8.74 -13.11 -19.95
C GLN A 10 -8.43 -12.50 -18.58
N ILE A 11 -9.05 -11.38 -18.22
CA ILE A 11 -8.84 -10.74 -16.92
C ILE A 11 -9.73 -11.41 -15.89
N THR A 12 -9.10 -12.22 -15.04
CA THR A 12 -9.84 -13.06 -14.09
C THR A 12 -10.17 -12.37 -12.76
N ASN A 13 -9.33 -11.46 -12.28
CA ASN A 13 -9.49 -10.86 -10.94
C ASN A 13 -10.03 -9.43 -11.00
N GLY A 14 -9.20 -8.52 -11.40
CA GLY A 14 -9.51 -7.10 -11.48
C GLY A 14 -8.53 -6.37 -12.39
N ILE A 15 -8.78 -5.10 -12.59
CA ILE A 15 -7.95 -4.24 -13.41
C ILE A 15 -7.92 -2.82 -12.84
N VAL A 16 -6.80 -2.13 -13.08
CA VAL A 16 -6.65 -0.71 -12.79
C VAL A 16 -6.69 0.08 -14.10
N LEU A 17 -7.68 0.97 -14.23
CA LEU A 17 -7.88 1.80 -15.41
C LEU A 17 -7.42 3.23 -15.16
N HIS A 18 -6.51 3.72 -15.98
CA HIS A 18 -6.02 5.11 -15.93
C HIS A 18 -6.86 6.09 -16.76
N GLN A 19 -7.93 5.65 -17.40
CA GLN A 19 -8.78 6.49 -18.25
C GLN A 19 -10.25 6.15 -18.08
N GLN A 20 -11.00 7.09 -17.55
CA GLN A 20 -12.45 6.97 -17.31
C GLN A 20 -13.24 6.46 -18.53
N ARG A 21 -12.83 6.80 -19.74
CA ARG A 21 -13.52 6.37 -20.98
C ARG A 21 -13.62 4.85 -21.15
N TYR A 22 -12.80 4.07 -20.43
CA TYR A 22 -12.84 2.61 -20.50
C TYR A 22 -13.71 1.98 -19.42
N VAL A 23 -14.12 2.72 -18.39
CA VAL A 23 -14.94 2.20 -17.28
C VAL A 23 -16.21 1.54 -17.83
N GLY A 24 -17.01 2.25 -18.65
CA GLY A 24 -18.22 1.68 -19.23
C GLY A 24 -18.00 0.45 -20.13
N LEU A 25 -16.83 0.35 -20.79
CA LEU A 25 -16.49 -0.85 -21.55
C LEU A 25 -16.30 -2.06 -20.63
N PHE A 26 -15.61 -1.90 -19.51
CA PHE A 26 -15.38 -2.96 -18.55
C PHE A 26 -16.67 -3.32 -17.80
N GLU A 27 -17.49 -2.35 -17.44
CA GLU A 27 -18.82 -2.59 -16.85
C GLU A 27 -19.71 -3.43 -17.77
N ALA A 28 -19.74 -3.15 -19.06
CA ALA A 28 -20.48 -3.93 -20.06
C ALA A 28 -19.97 -5.39 -20.20
N ASN A 29 -18.75 -5.68 -19.71
CA ASN A 29 -18.14 -7.00 -19.71
C ASN A 29 -18.10 -7.63 -18.30
N GLY A 30 -18.94 -7.18 -17.37
CA GLY A 30 -19.14 -7.79 -16.06
C GLY A 30 -18.19 -7.32 -14.96
N PHE A 31 -17.42 -6.27 -15.20
CA PHE A 31 -16.62 -5.64 -14.15
C PHE A 31 -17.45 -4.58 -13.42
N LYS A 32 -17.13 -4.37 -12.16
CA LYS A 32 -17.70 -3.30 -11.33
C LYS A 32 -16.58 -2.38 -10.85
N GLU A 33 -16.80 -1.08 -10.95
CA GLU A 33 -15.95 -0.12 -10.27
C GLU A 33 -16.04 -0.31 -8.77
N THR A 34 -14.90 -0.48 -8.12
CA THR A 34 -14.80 -0.67 -6.67
C THR A 34 -14.38 0.59 -5.97
N VAL A 35 -13.45 1.32 -6.56
CA VAL A 35 -12.93 2.57 -5.99
C VAL A 35 -12.30 3.46 -7.05
N GLU A 36 -12.55 4.77 -6.89
CA GLU A 36 -11.85 5.84 -7.61
C GLU A 36 -10.69 6.35 -6.78
N CYS A 37 -9.51 6.42 -7.39
CA CYS A 37 -8.28 6.89 -6.76
C CYS A 37 -7.63 8.04 -7.53
N ARG A 38 -6.80 8.81 -6.86
CA ARG A 38 -5.81 9.71 -7.46
C ARG A 38 -4.43 9.05 -7.38
N GLN A 39 -3.72 9.03 -8.49
CA GLN A 39 -2.34 8.55 -8.48
C GLN A 39 -1.41 9.66 -8.00
N ALA A 40 -0.62 9.36 -6.98
CA ALA A 40 0.46 10.20 -6.49
C ALA A 40 1.80 9.62 -6.92
N VAL A 41 2.69 10.44 -7.48
CA VAL A 41 3.99 10.02 -8.01
C VAL A 41 5.09 10.87 -7.41
N TYR A 42 6.15 10.21 -6.94
CA TYR A 42 7.36 10.87 -6.49
C TYR A 42 8.33 11.00 -7.66
N THR A 43 8.45 12.20 -8.21
CA THR A 43 9.26 12.45 -9.41
C THR A 43 10.71 12.84 -9.13
N ASN A 44 11.03 13.18 -7.87
CA ASN A 44 12.39 13.42 -7.45
C ASN A 44 13.15 12.08 -7.37
N LYS A 45 14.38 12.03 -7.89
CA LYS A 45 15.23 10.83 -7.85
C LYS A 45 16.04 10.72 -6.56
N GLU A 46 16.05 11.76 -5.74
CA GLU A 46 16.77 11.77 -4.46
C GLU A 46 15.98 11.02 -3.40
N LYS A 47 16.70 10.28 -2.55
CA LYS A 47 16.11 9.63 -1.39
C LYS A 47 15.51 10.64 -0.43
N LEU A 48 14.39 10.26 0.14
CA LEU A 48 13.76 11.01 1.23
C LEU A 48 14.63 10.97 2.49
N SER A 49 14.65 12.07 3.23
CA SER A 49 15.38 12.14 4.50
C SER A 49 14.79 11.16 5.52
N VAL A 50 15.65 10.38 6.14
CA VAL A 50 15.28 9.41 7.19
C VAL A 50 15.48 9.95 8.61
N SER A 51 15.94 11.18 8.75
CA SER A 51 16.28 11.78 10.04
C SER A 51 15.08 11.78 10.99
N GLY A 52 15.25 11.13 12.13
CA GLY A 52 14.21 11.03 13.16
C GLY A 52 13.03 10.11 12.80
N LEU A 53 13.12 9.34 11.70
CA LEU A 53 12.07 8.41 11.26
C LEU A 53 12.46 6.95 11.49
N TYR A 54 13.61 6.54 10.96
CA TYR A 54 14.17 5.19 11.16
C TYR A 54 15.68 5.20 10.92
N ARG A 55 16.34 4.10 11.25
CA ARG A 55 17.78 3.92 11.03
C ARG A 55 18.03 3.03 9.81
N PRO A 56 18.79 3.50 8.81
CA PRO A 56 19.11 2.69 7.62
C PRO A 56 19.92 1.42 7.93
N ASP A 57 20.64 1.40 9.05
CA ASP A 57 21.43 0.23 9.51
C ASP A 57 20.56 -0.86 10.17
N GLY A 58 19.24 -0.68 10.20
CA GLY A 58 18.29 -1.64 10.76
C GLY A 58 18.29 -1.72 12.29
N LYS A 59 19.08 -0.89 12.99
CA LYS A 59 19.09 -0.86 14.45
C LYS A 59 17.89 -0.08 14.99
N PRO A 60 17.46 -0.37 16.23
CA PRO A 60 16.37 0.38 16.85
C PRO A 60 16.66 1.88 16.94
N MET A 61 15.63 2.69 16.74
CA MET A 61 15.63 4.10 17.12
C MET A 61 15.64 4.24 18.65
N PRO A 62 15.94 5.42 19.22
CA PRO A 62 15.86 5.65 20.67
C PRO A 62 14.49 5.34 21.29
N ASN A 63 13.41 5.45 20.51
CA ASN A 63 12.05 5.07 20.90
C ASN A 63 11.72 3.58 20.61
N GLY A 64 12.71 2.77 20.30
CA GLY A 64 12.55 1.35 20.02
C GLY A 64 12.02 1.01 18.61
N LEU A 65 11.77 1.99 17.73
CA LEU A 65 11.25 1.73 16.40
C LEU A 65 12.28 1.03 15.50
N ILE A 66 11.86 -0.08 14.88
CA ILE A 66 12.56 -0.78 13.81
C ILE A 66 11.60 -0.93 12.62
N ILE A 67 12.10 -0.72 11.40
CA ILE A 67 11.36 -1.07 10.19
C ILE A 67 12.11 -2.19 9.47
N ARG A 68 11.40 -3.27 9.18
CA ARG A 68 11.94 -4.42 8.44
C ARG A 68 10.90 -5.02 7.51
N LYS A 69 11.37 -5.85 6.59
CA LYS A 69 10.49 -6.70 5.78
C LYS A 69 9.78 -7.70 6.70
N LEU A 70 8.49 -7.95 6.40
CA LEU A 70 7.74 -9.02 7.04
C LEU A 70 8.12 -10.38 6.47
N ASP A 71 7.99 -11.40 7.28
CA ASP A 71 8.19 -12.80 6.92
C ASP A 71 6.98 -13.67 7.36
N ALA A 72 7.07 -14.97 7.14
CA ALA A 72 5.98 -15.90 7.46
C ALA A 72 5.57 -15.88 8.94
N GLY A 73 6.48 -15.56 9.85
CA GLY A 73 6.18 -15.44 11.30
C GLY A 73 5.30 -14.25 11.65
N ASP A 74 5.24 -13.23 10.77
CA ASP A 74 4.47 -12.01 10.99
C ASP A 74 3.04 -12.09 10.44
N ILE A 75 2.71 -13.10 9.62
CA ILE A 75 1.45 -13.20 8.88
C ILE A 75 0.24 -13.11 9.83
N GLN A 76 0.26 -13.85 10.93
CA GLN A 76 -0.86 -13.89 11.86
C GLN A 76 -1.21 -12.51 12.43
N GLU A 77 -0.21 -11.67 12.66
CA GLU A 77 -0.41 -10.32 13.19
C GLU A 77 -0.68 -9.29 12.09
N ALA A 78 -0.07 -9.46 10.92
CA ALA A 78 -0.17 -8.52 9.81
C ALA A 78 -1.46 -8.65 8.98
N ALA A 79 -1.96 -9.89 8.77
CA ALA A 79 -3.12 -10.13 7.90
C ALA A 79 -4.37 -9.33 8.30
N PRO A 80 -4.73 -9.18 9.59
CA PRO A 80 -5.88 -8.38 9.98
C PRO A 80 -5.71 -6.87 9.80
N MET A 81 -4.48 -6.38 9.51
CA MET A 81 -4.21 -4.94 9.38
C MET A 81 -4.61 -4.38 8.02
N TYR A 82 -4.94 -5.22 7.05
CA TYR A 82 -5.36 -4.76 5.73
C TYR A 82 -6.77 -5.25 5.39
N PRO A 83 -7.80 -4.61 5.95
CA PRO A 83 -9.21 -4.99 5.72
C PRO A 83 -9.73 -4.59 4.33
N GLY A 84 -8.94 -3.82 3.55
CA GLY A 84 -9.37 -3.28 2.26
C GLY A 84 -9.57 -4.30 1.14
N PHE A 85 -9.13 -5.55 1.34
CA PHE A 85 -9.44 -6.68 0.47
C PHE A 85 -10.15 -7.75 1.27
N ASP A 86 -11.33 -8.18 0.84
CA ASP A 86 -12.04 -9.35 1.38
C ASP A 86 -11.29 -10.67 1.10
N ASN A 87 -10.02 -10.57 0.73
CA ASN A 87 -9.13 -11.69 0.50
C ASN A 87 -7.94 -11.61 1.47
N PRO A 88 -8.01 -12.28 2.62
CA PRO A 88 -6.88 -12.34 3.56
C PRO A 88 -5.63 -12.98 2.93
N ASP A 89 -5.79 -13.80 1.90
CA ASP A 89 -4.67 -14.45 1.21
C ASP A 89 -3.84 -13.44 0.41
N TYR A 90 -4.42 -12.34 -0.05
CA TYR A 90 -3.69 -11.32 -0.80
C TYR A 90 -2.49 -10.75 -0.02
N ILE A 91 -2.69 -10.37 1.25
CA ILE A 91 -1.57 -9.84 2.05
C ILE A 91 -0.56 -10.94 2.38
N VAL A 92 -1.01 -12.20 2.53
CA VAL A 92 -0.12 -13.36 2.72
C VAL A 92 0.78 -13.52 1.51
N ASP A 93 0.21 -13.55 0.31
CA ASP A 93 0.96 -13.62 -0.95
C ASP A 93 1.97 -12.48 -1.08
N ARG A 94 1.57 -11.25 -0.68
CA ARG A 94 2.48 -10.09 -0.73
C ARG A 94 3.60 -10.19 0.30
N ILE A 95 3.36 -10.75 1.49
CA ILE A 95 4.40 -11.02 2.51
C ILE A 95 5.37 -12.08 1.99
N GLU A 96 4.88 -13.19 1.45
CA GLU A 96 5.69 -14.26 0.87
C GLU A 96 6.53 -13.76 -0.32
N ALA A 97 5.97 -12.88 -1.15
CA ALA A 97 6.70 -12.18 -2.21
C ALA A 97 7.75 -11.17 -1.67
N GLY A 98 7.79 -10.96 -0.35
CA GLY A 98 8.71 -10.00 0.29
C GLY A 98 8.40 -8.55 -0.02
N ALA A 99 7.14 -8.24 -0.29
CA ALA A 99 6.66 -6.93 -0.71
C ALA A 99 5.98 -6.13 0.42
N VAL A 100 6.00 -6.61 1.66
CA VAL A 100 5.41 -5.93 2.81
C VAL A 100 6.47 -5.63 3.87
N TYR A 101 6.40 -4.43 4.44
CA TYR A 101 7.28 -3.96 5.51
C TYR A 101 6.47 -3.62 6.75
N GLY A 102 7.03 -3.89 7.93
CA GLY A 102 6.42 -3.61 9.22
C GLY A 102 7.23 -2.62 10.05
N ALA A 103 6.52 -1.77 10.78
CA ALA A 103 7.07 -0.94 11.84
C ALA A 103 6.87 -1.64 13.18
N PHE A 104 7.95 -1.99 13.84
CA PHE A 104 7.96 -2.66 15.13
C PHE A 104 8.41 -1.70 16.21
N LEU A 105 7.74 -1.74 17.36
CA LEU A 105 8.13 -1.00 18.57
C LEU A 105 8.60 -1.99 19.63
N SER A 106 9.76 -1.71 20.21
CA SER A 106 10.24 -2.49 21.36
C SER A 106 9.46 -2.12 22.61
N ASP A 107 8.88 -3.12 23.27
CA ASP A 107 8.42 -2.95 24.63
C ASP A 107 9.59 -3.25 25.59
N ASN A 108 10.21 -2.21 26.12
CA ASN A 108 11.38 -2.32 27.01
C ASN A 108 10.98 -2.69 28.46
N THR A 109 9.84 -3.33 28.68
CA THR A 109 9.29 -3.56 30.02
C THR A 109 9.75 -4.84 30.72
N ALA A 110 10.53 -5.72 30.05
CA ALA A 110 11.04 -6.97 30.62
C ALA A 110 12.34 -7.43 29.96
N ASP A 111 13.00 -8.44 30.55
CA ASP A 111 14.24 -9.08 30.08
C ASP A 111 14.13 -9.69 28.66
N ASP A 112 12.91 -9.86 28.13
CA ASP A 112 12.64 -10.25 26.75
C ASP A 112 12.13 -9.04 25.94
N THR A 113 12.88 -8.64 24.94
CA THR A 113 12.49 -7.57 24.01
C THR A 113 11.34 -8.04 23.12
N ILE A 114 10.11 -7.75 23.51
CA ILE A 114 8.94 -8.01 22.67
C ILE A 114 8.83 -6.88 21.64
N ASN A 115 8.88 -7.23 20.36
CA ASN A 115 8.66 -6.31 19.27
C ASN A 115 7.20 -6.37 18.84
N ILE A 116 6.46 -5.30 19.06
CA ILE A 116 5.04 -5.17 18.69
C ILE A 116 4.95 -4.61 17.27
N LEU A 117 4.27 -5.30 16.38
CA LEU A 117 3.98 -4.79 15.05
C LEU A 117 2.95 -3.66 15.15
N ALA A 118 3.39 -2.41 14.97
CA ALA A 118 2.58 -1.21 15.12
C ALA A 118 1.91 -0.74 13.85
N GLY A 119 2.46 -1.11 12.69
CA GLY A 119 1.90 -0.76 11.38
C GLY A 119 2.62 -1.46 10.23
N ILE A 120 2.00 -1.43 9.07
CA ILE A 120 2.50 -2.05 7.84
C ILE A 120 2.42 -1.09 6.65
N ILE A 121 3.21 -1.37 5.63
CA ILE A 121 3.13 -0.81 4.29
C ILE A 121 3.52 -1.89 3.28
N GLY A 122 2.89 -1.90 2.12
CA GLY A 122 3.20 -2.91 1.10
C GLY A 122 3.31 -2.34 -0.30
N ILE A 123 3.75 -3.20 -1.20
CA ILE A 123 3.82 -2.95 -2.65
C ILE A 123 2.84 -3.90 -3.32
N HIS A 124 1.87 -3.37 -4.03
CA HIS A 124 0.91 -4.13 -4.82
C HIS A 124 1.59 -4.84 -5.99
N GLU A 125 0.91 -5.80 -6.62
CA GLU A 125 1.46 -6.58 -7.74
C GLU A 125 1.85 -5.71 -8.92
N GLU A 126 1.08 -4.66 -9.19
CA GLU A 126 1.36 -3.71 -10.27
C GLU A 126 2.44 -2.67 -9.90
N GLY A 127 3.00 -2.75 -8.67
CA GLY A 127 4.12 -1.93 -8.22
C GLY A 127 3.74 -0.66 -7.46
N SER A 128 2.45 -0.33 -7.28
CA SER A 128 2.07 0.81 -6.44
C SER A 128 2.36 0.55 -4.96
N ILE A 129 2.81 1.58 -4.26
CA ILE A 129 3.02 1.54 -2.81
C ILE A 129 1.69 1.87 -2.13
N GLY A 130 1.23 0.98 -1.26
CA GLY A 130 -0.05 1.08 -0.59
C GLY A 130 -0.13 0.18 0.63
N MET A 131 -1.31 -0.35 0.98
CA MET A 131 -1.52 -1.18 2.16
C MET A 131 -1.04 -0.51 3.47
N LEU A 132 -0.99 0.83 3.49
CA LEU A 132 -0.52 1.56 4.67
C LEU A 132 -1.56 1.49 5.77
N TYR A 133 -1.18 0.85 6.86
CA TYR A 133 -1.98 0.82 8.07
C TYR A 133 -1.13 1.03 9.30
N VAL A 134 -1.62 1.83 10.24
CA VAL A 134 -1.04 2.01 11.57
C VAL A 134 -2.13 1.74 12.60
N LYS A 135 -1.85 0.82 13.53
CA LYS A 135 -2.78 0.49 14.62
C LYS A 135 -3.20 1.76 15.37
N PRO A 136 -4.49 1.94 15.71
CA PRO A 136 -5.01 3.18 16.27
C PRO A 136 -4.21 3.73 17.45
N GLN A 137 -3.79 2.85 18.37
CA GLN A 137 -3.03 3.25 19.57
C GLN A 137 -1.61 3.77 19.29
N TYR A 138 -1.08 3.55 18.07
CA TYR A 138 0.25 3.99 17.66
C TYR A 138 0.21 5.13 16.63
N ARG A 139 -0.98 5.67 16.32
CA ARG A 139 -1.12 6.83 15.43
C ARG A 139 -0.51 8.08 16.05
N HIS A 140 -0.32 9.10 15.22
CA HIS A 140 0.29 10.40 15.58
C HIS A 140 1.76 10.35 16.06
N GLN A 141 2.43 9.19 15.93
CA GLN A 141 3.83 8.97 16.26
C GLN A 141 4.75 8.98 15.02
N LYS A 142 4.30 9.52 13.90
CA LYS A 142 5.01 9.57 12.61
C LYS A 142 5.30 8.20 11.97
N LEU A 143 4.69 7.11 12.45
CA LEU A 143 4.92 5.77 11.90
C LEU A 143 4.52 5.64 10.44
N ALA A 144 3.39 6.25 10.04
CA ALA A 144 2.98 6.28 8.64
C ALA A 144 4.04 6.94 7.75
N THR A 145 4.55 8.10 8.17
CA THR A 145 5.64 8.80 7.44
C THR A 145 6.90 7.93 7.38
N ALA A 146 7.26 7.26 8.47
CA ALA A 146 8.44 6.41 8.52
C ALA A 146 8.32 5.21 7.56
N LEU A 147 7.17 4.53 7.56
CA LEU A 147 6.86 3.42 6.68
C LEU A 147 6.89 3.84 5.20
N GLU A 148 6.23 4.94 4.85
CA GLU A 148 6.25 5.44 3.47
C GLU A 148 7.64 5.86 3.02
N THR A 149 8.38 6.62 3.86
CA THR A 149 9.76 7.00 3.56
C THR A 149 10.64 5.77 3.35
N TYR A 150 10.44 4.72 4.15
CA TYR A 150 11.18 3.46 4.00
C TYR A 150 10.85 2.80 2.65
N ALA A 151 9.57 2.59 2.34
CA ALA A 151 9.15 1.93 1.10
C ALA A 151 9.58 2.71 -0.14
N PHE A 152 9.47 4.04 -0.12
CA PHE A 152 9.89 4.91 -1.23
C PHE A 152 11.40 4.86 -1.45
N ASN A 153 12.19 4.94 -0.37
CA ASN A 153 13.64 4.84 -0.50
C ASN A 153 14.08 3.46 -1.03
N ARG A 154 13.39 2.37 -0.63
CA ARG A 154 13.63 1.04 -1.19
C ARG A 154 13.29 0.96 -2.68
N ALA A 155 12.20 1.59 -3.11
CA ALA A 155 11.86 1.67 -4.54
C ALA A 155 12.94 2.44 -5.32
N LEU A 156 13.38 3.60 -4.82
CA LEU A 156 14.44 4.40 -5.44
C LEU A 156 15.79 3.66 -5.50
N GLU A 157 16.14 2.89 -4.46
CA GLU A 157 17.33 2.04 -4.44
C GLU A 157 17.32 0.98 -5.55
N ASN A 158 16.14 0.50 -5.92
CA ASN A 158 15.96 -0.43 -7.02
C ASN A 158 15.80 0.27 -8.39
N GLY A 159 15.94 1.58 -8.46
CA GLY A 159 15.78 2.37 -9.70
C GLY A 159 14.32 2.55 -10.13
N TRP A 160 13.35 2.29 -9.26
CA TRP A 160 11.93 2.46 -9.53
C TRP A 160 11.46 3.87 -9.18
N ILE A 161 10.42 4.32 -9.85
CA ILE A 161 9.72 5.56 -9.52
C ILE A 161 8.64 5.23 -8.50
N PRO A 162 8.75 5.72 -7.24
CA PRO A 162 7.71 5.47 -6.24
C PRO A 162 6.40 6.12 -6.65
N TYR A 163 5.30 5.37 -6.56
CA TYR A 163 3.96 5.89 -6.76
C TYR A 163 2.96 5.13 -5.89
N GLY A 164 1.85 5.78 -5.61
CA GLY A 164 0.73 5.19 -4.89
C GLY A 164 -0.60 5.64 -5.47
N GLN A 165 -1.67 4.98 -5.06
CA GLN A 165 -3.03 5.27 -5.48
C GLN A 165 -3.86 5.54 -4.22
N ILE A 166 -4.35 6.78 -4.10
CA ILE A 166 -5.04 7.25 -2.92
C ILE A 166 -6.52 7.38 -3.25
N ILE A 167 -7.36 6.72 -2.46
CA ILE A 167 -8.82 6.78 -2.59
C ILE A 167 -9.28 8.24 -2.53
N VAL A 168 -10.13 8.61 -3.48
CA VAL A 168 -10.74 9.95 -3.52
C VAL A 168 -11.53 10.19 -2.24
N GLY A 169 -11.22 11.30 -1.56
CA GLY A 169 -11.79 11.63 -0.25
C GLY A 169 -10.94 11.19 0.95
N ASN A 170 -9.88 10.40 0.76
CA ASN A 170 -8.94 10.10 1.85
C ASN A 170 -7.96 11.27 2.07
N GLU A 171 -8.48 12.33 2.70
CA GLU A 171 -7.72 13.56 2.96
C GLU A 171 -6.45 13.36 3.79
N ALA A 172 -6.46 12.39 4.71
CA ALA A 172 -5.30 12.11 5.55
C ALA A 172 -4.12 11.58 4.73
N SER A 173 -4.38 10.61 3.86
CA SER A 173 -3.38 10.07 2.94
C SER A 173 -2.95 11.11 1.91
N MET A 174 -3.88 11.88 1.34
CA MET A 174 -3.54 12.94 0.37
C MET A 174 -2.58 13.96 0.99
N LYS A 175 -2.87 14.46 2.19
CA LYS A 175 -1.99 15.41 2.91
C LYS A 175 -0.64 14.80 3.28
N LEU A 176 -0.58 13.51 3.55
CA LEU A 176 0.69 12.83 3.82
C LEU A 176 1.55 12.80 2.56
N GLN A 177 0.99 12.39 1.42
CA GLN A 177 1.69 12.33 0.14
C GLN A 177 2.19 13.71 -0.32
N GLU A 178 1.37 14.76 -0.18
CA GLU A 178 1.76 16.15 -0.49
C GLU A 178 2.97 16.59 0.34
N ARG A 179 2.93 16.33 1.66
CA ARG A 179 4.05 16.67 2.56
C ARG A 179 5.34 15.92 2.21
N MET A 180 5.23 14.73 1.63
CA MET A 180 6.37 13.95 1.16
C MET A 180 6.84 14.38 -0.23
N GLY A 181 6.18 15.36 -0.86
CA GLY A 181 6.58 15.93 -2.15
C GLY A 181 6.09 15.14 -3.36
N LEU A 182 5.04 14.34 -3.22
CA LEU A 182 4.44 13.66 -4.36
C LEU A 182 3.52 14.60 -5.15
N HIS A 183 3.45 14.35 -6.44
CA HIS A 183 2.57 15.05 -7.36
C HIS A 183 1.39 14.18 -7.74
N PHE A 184 0.18 14.73 -7.61
CA PHE A 184 -1.03 14.03 -8.00
C PHE A 184 -1.31 14.15 -9.49
N SER A 185 -1.74 13.05 -10.10
CA SER A 185 -2.25 13.04 -11.47
C SER A 185 -3.49 13.94 -11.60
N LYS A 186 -3.70 14.51 -12.78
CA LYS A 186 -4.92 15.29 -13.07
C LYS A 186 -6.15 14.41 -13.24
N SER A 187 -5.95 13.20 -13.77
CA SER A 187 -7.00 12.20 -14.00
C SER A 187 -7.05 11.19 -12.88
N SER A 188 -8.23 10.66 -12.63
CA SER A 188 -8.46 9.57 -11.70
C SER A 188 -7.99 8.22 -12.27
N VAL A 189 -7.82 7.28 -11.35
CA VAL A 189 -7.53 5.87 -11.61
C VAL A 189 -8.68 5.07 -11.01
N TYR A 190 -9.18 4.08 -11.75
CA TYR A 190 -10.35 3.31 -11.38
C TYR A 190 -9.94 1.86 -11.14
N TRP A 191 -10.19 1.36 -9.95
CA TRP A 191 -10.09 -0.05 -9.63
C TRP A 191 -11.40 -0.72 -9.98
N MET A 192 -11.34 -1.80 -10.73
CA MET A 192 -12.51 -2.56 -11.15
C MET A 192 -12.32 -4.02 -10.82
N ALA A 193 -13.31 -4.64 -10.19
CA ALA A 193 -13.33 -6.07 -9.89
C ALA A 193 -14.21 -6.81 -10.89
N ASN A 194 -13.84 -8.03 -11.24
CA ASN A 194 -14.65 -8.89 -12.08
C ASN A 194 -15.74 -9.56 -11.24
N ASN A 195 -17.01 -9.18 -11.47
CA ASN A 195 -18.16 -9.72 -10.74
C ASN A 195 -18.50 -11.18 -11.10
N ASN A 196 -17.95 -11.70 -12.20
CA ASN A 196 -18.20 -13.09 -12.63
C ASN A 196 -17.42 -14.11 -11.79
N ILE A 197 -16.53 -13.63 -10.88
CA ILE A 197 -15.79 -14.46 -9.96
C ILE A 197 -16.41 -14.27 -8.58
N THR A 198 -17.15 -15.26 -8.14
CA THR A 198 -17.77 -15.30 -6.81
C THR A 198 -16.67 -15.36 -5.74
N GLY A 199 -16.56 -14.31 -4.92
CA GLY A 199 -15.74 -14.34 -3.71
C GLY A 199 -14.96 -13.07 -3.35
N HIS A 200 -14.91 -12.06 -4.22
CA HIS A 200 -14.10 -10.86 -3.93
C HIS A 200 -14.94 -9.59 -3.99
N THR A 201 -15.44 -9.17 -2.85
CA THR A 201 -16.04 -7.84 -2.69
C THR A 201 -14.98 -6.94 -2.06
N VAL A 202 -14.45 -5.98 -2.81
CA VAL A 202 -13.59 -4.93 -2.22
C VAL A 202 -14.49 -4.02 -1.38
N ARG A 203 -14.40 -4.10 -0.07
CA ARG A 203 -15.00 -3.11 0.83
C ARG A 203 -13.94 -2.07 1.17
N CYS A 204 -14.13 -0.87 0.63
CA CYS A 204 -13.42 0.33 1.10
C CYS A 204 -14.17 0.84 2.34
N GLU A 205 -13.80 0.41 3.53
CA GLU A 205 -14.23 1.09 4.76
C GLU A 205 -13.35 2.33 4.97
N GLN A 206 -14.02 3.45 5.19
CA GLN A 206 -13.47 4.80 5.39
C GLN A 206 -12.72 4.95 6.73
#